data_dde8538c2b52668e1d42137fb9a8f74f
#
_entry.id   dde8538c2b52668e1d42137fb9a8f74f
#
_cell.length_a   1.000
_cell.length_b   1.000
_cell.length_c   1.000
_cell.angle_alpha   90.00
_cell.angle_beta   90.00
_cell.angle_gamma   90.00
#
_symmetry.space_group_name_H-M   'P 1'
#
loop_
_entity.id
_entity.type
_entity.pdbx_description
1 polymer ?
#
loop_
_entity_poly.entity_id
_entity_poly.type
_entity_poly.pdbx_seq_one_letter_code
_entity_poly.pdbx_strand_id
1 'polypeptide(L)'
;RIVFASTMVGYEGNGRGYTLRFLHYLRSQYKSLKAVTLDEPIRFAKRDPLENSLRELLLLDAKYLEAQSVNSYQFESISKEQLIDDEQLLSQIMALLALAHYQTTVNDLRQLLDAPELQLSICKQENALKAVCLIAIEGGLAPEIAEQVIRGKRRPHGHLMAQTLTQLSRNTEDLCKHSARVVRIAVAPECHQQGIGSALLNYCESQLNNCSYFGASFGANAALVKFWQSNGFNVVKLGFSHDKATAEHAALVIKALDKQTSDSAELFIEEFKQDLSLQLLGHFSSLPWQLIAELFKGLPKSDYSPALDARAERLLTGDINLFQVQPLLWKMIWSTPISLNLLDEHTKFILIRLVLQQTSVNSLIEEAGFTGKKDLDSQFKTAVQGWYAHYKSLQNHSH
;
A
#
# COMPACT_ATOMS: atom_id res chain seq x y z
N ARG A 1 -32.49 -13.53 3.40
CA ARG A 1 -32.41 -12.25 4.14
C ARG A 1 -31.09 -12.22 4.90
N ILE A 2 -30.35 -11.12 4.78
CA ILE A 2 -29.12 -10.87 5.54
C ILE A 2 -29.42 -9.69 6.46
N VAL A 3 -28.99 -9.80 7.72
CA VAL A 3 -29.10 -8.73 8.73
C VAL A 3 -27.69 -8.38 9.18
N PHE A 4 -27.35 -7.11 9.09
CA PHE A 4 -26.12 -6.56 9.64
C PHE A 4 -26.46 -5.78 10.91
N ALA A 5 -25.72 -6.03 11.98
CA ALA A 5 -25.83 -5.29 13.23
C ALA A 5 -24.47 -4.68 13.56
N SER A 6 -24.46 -3.39 13.91
CA SER A 6 -23.26 -2.68 14.33
C SER A 6 -23.63 -1.51 15.23
N THR A 7 -22.70 -1.06 16.06
CA THR A 7 -22.82 0.18 16.80
C THR A 7 -22.32 1.35 15.95
N MET A 8 -22.98 2.49 16.01
CA MET A 8 -22.55 3.69 15.25
C MET A 8 -21.31 4.34 15.86
N VAL A 9 -21.16 4.20 17.17
CA VAL A 9 -20.05 4.73 17.97
C VAL A 9 -19.63 3.60 18.91
N GLY A 10 -18.38 3.15 18.82
CA GLY A 10 -17.95 2.04 19.68
C GLY A 10 -16.44 1.85 19.75
N TYR A 11 -16.01 1.24 20.84
CA TYR A 11 -14.62 0.92 21.17
C TYR A 11 -13.96 -0.02 20.16
N GLU A 12 -14.73 -0.78 19.39
CA GLU A 12 -14.24 -1.82 18.50
C GLU A 12 -13.80 -1.28 17.13
N GLY A 13 -13.83 0.04 16.92
CA GLY A 13 -13.38 0.68 15.68
C GLY A 13 -14.20 0.34 14.42
N ASN A 14 -15.03 -0.69 14.47
CA ASN A 14 -15.81 -1.19 13.34
C ASN A 14 -17.05 -0.38 13.04
N GLY A 15 -17.64 0.26 14.05
CA GLY A 15 -18.90 1.02 13.91
C GLY A 15 -18.76 2.20 12.95
N ARG A 16 -17.64 2.90 12.97
CA ARG A 16 -17.37 4.02 12.04
C ARG A 16 -17.16 3.54 10.61
N GLY A 17 -16.40 2.48 10.41
CA GLY A 17 -16.21 1.88 9.07
C GLY A 17 -17.53 1.36 8.49
N TYR A 18 -18.39 0.78 9.32
CA TYR A 18 -19.73 0.37 8.94
C TYR A 18 -20.57 1.58 8.48
N THR A 19 -20.62 2.63 9.28
CA THR A 19 -21.48 3.80 9.00
C THR A 19 -21.00 4.61 7.80
N LEU A 20 -19.71 4.86 7.72
CA LEU A 20 -19.14 5.77 6.73
C LEU A 20 -18.92 5.13 5.35
N ARG A 21 -18.61 3.84 5.29
CA ARG A 21 -18.28 3.14 4.04
C ARG A 21 -19.27 2.05 3.68
N PHE A 22 -19.46 1.08 4.57
CA PHE A 22 -20.23 -0.11 4.24
C PHE A 22 -21.73 0.19 4.07
N LEU A 23 -22.31 1.01 4.92
CA LEU A 23 -23.71 1.41 4.81
C LEU A 23 -23.96 2.27 3.55
N HIS A 24 -23.01 3.13 3.19
CA HIS A 24 -23.06 3.90 1.95
C HIS A 24 -23.00 2.99 0.72
N TYR A 25 -22.06 2.04 0.71
CA TYR A 25 -21.98 1.00 -0.32
C TYR A 25 -23.28 0.20 -0.44
N LEU A 26 -23.81 -0.29 0.67
CA LEU A 26 -25.08 -1.03 0.66
C LEU A 26 -26.24 -0.21 0.09
N ARG A 27 -26.33 1.08 0.46
CA ARG A 27 -27.37 1.99 -0.06
C ARG A 27 -27.23 2.22 -1.57
N SER A 28 -26.02 2.26 -2.08
CA SER A 28 -25.78 2.41 -3.53
C SER A 28 -26.16 1.15 -4.34
N GLN A 29 -25.97 -0.04 -3.73
CA GLN A 29 -26.22 -1.33 -4.39
C GLN A 29 -27.66 -1.83 -4.21
N TYR A 30 -28.31 -1.54 -3.10
CA TYR A 30 -29.61 -2.14 -2.74
C TYR A 30 -30.67 -1.08 -2.44
N LYS A 31 -31.60 -0.87 -3.38
CA LYS A 31 -32.71 0.09 -3.23
C LYS A 31 -33.71 -0.29 -2.11
N SER A 32 -33.76 -1.56 -1.71
CA SER A 32 -34.69 -2.08 -0.69
C SER A 32 -34.08 -2.25 0.70
N LEU A 33 -32.94 -1.59 0.97
CA LEU A 33 -32.29 -1.66 2.26
C LEU A 33 -33.16 -0.99 3.33
N LYS A 34 -33.47 -1.74 4.41
CA LYS A 34 -34.14 -1.21 5.59
C LYS A 34 -33.12 -1.01 6.70
N ALA A 35 -33.00 0.19 7.21
CA ALA A 35 -32.18 0.50 8.39
C ALA A 35 -33.11 0.69 9.60
N VAL A 36 -32.74 0.07 10.72
CA VAL A 36 -33.43 0.20 12.01
C VAL A 36 -32.39 0.66 13.01
N THR A 37 -32.69 1.72 13.74
CA THR A 37 -31.84 2.24 14.83
C THR A 37 -32.48 1.86 16.18
N LEU A 38 -31.63 1.34 17.08
CA LEU A 38 -32.04 1.10 18.46
C LEU A 38 -31.56 2.28 19.30
N ASP A 39 -32.48 3.11 19.75
CA ASP A 39 -32.17 4.41 20.38
C ASP A 39 -32.11 4.34 21.92
N GLU A 40 -32.50 3.22 22.52
CA GLU A 40 -32.46 3.06 23.98
C GLU A 40 -31.24 2.19 24.38
N PRO A 41 -30.23 2.79 25.06
CA PRO A 41 -29.10 2.04 25.57
C PRO A 41 -29.56 1.14 26.74
N ILE A 42 -28.91 -0.06 26.82
CA ILE A 42 -29.20 -1.00 27.92
C ILE A 42 -28.31 -0.71 29.14
N ARG A 43 -27.08 -0.25 28.91
CA ARG A 43 -26.07 -0.04 29.99
C ARG A 43 -26.14 1.33 30.63
N PHE A 44 -26.52 2.35 29.88
CA PHE A 44 -26.57 3.73 30.31
C PHE A 44 -28.02 4.24 30.21
N ALA A 45 -28.39 5.21 31.02
CA ALA A 45 -29.62 5.92 30.85
C ALA A 45 -29.60 6.73 29.54
N LYS A 46 -30.78 6.99 28.98
CA LYS A 46 -30.89 7.87 27.82
C LYS A 46 -30.30 9.26 28.16
N ARG A 47 -29.30 9.70 27.36
CA ARG A 47 -28.53 10.93 27.59
C ARG A 47 -27.70 10.91 28.89
N ASP A 48 -27.14 9.78 29.23
CA ASP A 48 -26.27 9.66 30.40
C ASP A 48 -25.11 10.66 30.32
N PRO A 49 -24.84 11.46 31.36
CA PRO A 49 -23.80 12.46 31.35
C PRO A 49 -22.40 11.85 31.16
N LEU A 50 -22.16 10.67 31.75
CA LEU A 50 -20.87 9.97 31.62
C LEU A 50 -20.66 9.52 30.17
N GLU A 51 -21.67 8.96 29.51
CA GLU A 51 -21.56 8.55 28.09
C GLU A 51 -21.26 9.76 27.21
N ASN A 52 -21.92 10.90 27.43
CA ASN A 52 -21.69 12.12 26.67
C ASN A 52 -20.28 12.66 26.91
N SER A 53 -19.83 12.74 28.16
CA SER A 53 -18.48 13.20 28.49
C SER A 53 -17.40 12.28 27.88
N LEU A 54 -17.60 10.97 27.87
CA LEU A 54 -16.69 10.03 27.21
C LEU A 54 -16.67 10.21 25.68
N ARG A 55 -17.81 10.48 25.05
CA ARG A 55 -17.88 10.75 23.62
C ARG A 55 -17.10 12.00 23.23
N GLU A 56 -17.26 13.07 23.99
CA GLU A 56 -16.54 14.33 23.79
C GLU A 56 -15.05 14.13 24.04
N LEU A 57 -14.66 13.62 25.22
CA LEU A 57 -13.26 13.43 25.61
C LEU A 57 -12.48 12.54 24.63
N LEU A 58 -13.12 11.48 24.14
CA LEU A 58 -12.48 10.50 23.24
C LEU A 58 -12.75 10.78 21.77
N LEU A 59 -13.37 11.91 21.42
CA LEU A 59 -13.72 12.35 20.07
C LEU A 59 -14.45 11.26 19.25
N LEU A 60 -15.32 10.48 19.91
CA LEU A 60 -16.00 9.35 19.28
C LEU A 60 -17.00 9.78 18.22
N ASP A 61 -17.55 11.00 18.33
CA ASP A 61 -18.53 11.59 17.41
C ASP A 61 -17.92 12.61 16.45
N ALA A 62 -16.58 12.76 16.41
CA ALA A 62 -15.92 13.72 15.54
C ALA A 62 -16.33 13.48 14.07
N LYS A 63 -16.84 14.51 13.41
CA LYS A 63 -17.28 14.45 12.01
C LYS A 63 -16.36 15.31 11.17
N TYR A 64 -15.94 14.78 10.04
CA TYR A 64 -15.26 15.58 9.03
C TYR A 64 -16.26 16.55 8.40
N LEU A 65 -15.90 17.82 8.38
CA LEU A 65 -16.72 18.88 7.77
C LEU A 65 -16.14 19.22 6.40
N GLU A 66 -16.89 18.90 5.35
CA GLU A 66 -16.55 19.36 4.01
C GLU A 66 -16.66 20.89 3.96
N ALA A 67 -15.61 21.53 3.48
CA ALA A 67 -15.65 22.95 3.17
C ALA A 67 -15.14 23.16 1.74
N GLN A 68 -15.93 23.88 0.96
CA GLN A 68 -15.50 24.33 -0.38
C GLN A 68 -14.72 25.62 -0.21
N SER A 69 -13.54 25.67 -0.82
CA SER A 69 -12.70 26.86 -0.87
C SER A 69 -12.09 27.03 -2.25
N VAL A 70 -11.75 28.26 -2.60
CA VAL A 70 -11.19 28.63 -3.92
C VAL A 70 -9.69 28.96 -3.82
N ASN A 71 -9.14 29.01 -2.60
CA ASN A 71 -7.77 29.44 -2.35
C ASN A 71 -6.74 28.29 -2.48
N SER A 72 -5.46 28.65 -2.48
CA SER A 72 -4.34 27.73 -2.56
C SER A 72 -4.22 26.83 -1.32
N TYR A 73 -3.68 25.62 -1.48
CA TYR A 73 -3.35 24.72 -0.40
C TYR A 73 -2.14 25.21 0.38
N GLN A 74 -2.22 25.09 1.71
CA GLN A 74 -1.13 25.38 2.65
C GLN A 74 -0.76 24.12 3.40
N PHE A 75 0.55 23.88 3.54
CA PHE A 75 1.12 22.75 4.25
C PHE A 75 1.84 23.26 5.48
N GLU A 76 1.59 22.62 6.61
CA GLU A 76 2.22 22.98 7.89
C GLU A 76 2.46 21.75 8.76
N SER A 77 3.48 21.83 9.60
CA SER A 77 3.72 20.87 10.67
C SER A 77 3.08 21.37 11.95
N ILE A 78 2.37 20.51 12.65
CA ILE A 78 1.64 20.85 13.86
C ILE A 78 2.35 20.25 15.07
N SER A 79 2.68 21.08 16.04
CA SER A 79 3.21 20.61 17.34
C SER A 79 2.10 20.03 18.22
N LYS A 80 2.47 19.26 19.22
CA LYS A 80 1.50 18.69 20.18
C LYS A 80 0.83 19.77 21.01
N GLU A 81 1.57 20.81 21.36
CA GLU A 81 1.05 21.96 22.10
C GLU A 81 -0.05 22.66 21.28
N GLN A 82 0.22 22.94 20.00
CA GLN A 82 -0.79 23.50 19.09
C GLN A 82 -2.03 22.60 18.98
N LEU A 83 -1.83 21.28 18.96
CA LEU A 83 -2.92 20.32 18.84
C LEU A 83 -3.77 20.24 20.12
N ILE A 84 -3.15 20.40 21.28
CA ILE A 84 -3.86 20.43 22.58
C ILE A 84 -4.66 21.72 22.72
N ASP A 85 -4.14 22.83 22.22
CA ASP A 85 -4.78 24.15 22.31
C ASP A 85 -5.91 24.34 21.28
N ASP A 86 -5.95 23.50 20.20
CA ASP A 86 -6.97 23.55 19.15
C ASP A 86 -7.77 22.23 19.07
N GLU A 87 -8.76 22.10 19.96
CA GLU A 87 -9.64 20.94 20.02
C GLU A 87 -10.44 20.74 18.72
N GLN A 88 -10.75 21.81 18.00
CA GLN A 88 -11.47 21.74 16.73
C GLN A 88 -10.56 21.09 15.65
N LEU A 89 -9.31 21.49 15.55
CA LEU A 89 -8.36 20.90 14.64
C LEU A 89 -8.12 19.42 14.99
N LEU A 90 -7.92 19.10 16.27
CA LEU A 90 -7.77 17.72 16.75
C LEU A 90 -8.97 16.85 16.34
N SER A 91 -10.18 17.35 16.53
CA SER A 91 -11.41 16.69 16.13
C SER A 91 -11.49 16.43 14.62
N GLN A 92 -11.12 17.44 13.79
CA GLN A 92 -11.09 17.30 12.33
C GLN A 92 -10.04 16.28 11.87
N ILE A 93 -8.86 16.27 12.48
CA ILE A 93 -7.80 15.29 12.19
C ILE A 93 -8.28 13.87 12.50
N MET A 94 -8.83 13.65 13.69
CA MET A 94 -9.35 12.34 14.07
C MET A 94 -10.51 11.89 13.18
N ALA A 95 -11.37 12.81 12.78
CA ALA A 95 -12.45 12.54 11.84
C ALA A 95 -11.94 12.12 10.47
N LEU A 96 -10.95 12.84 9.91
CA LEU A 96 -10.37 12.53 8.60
C LEU A 96 -9.60 11.19 8.63
N LEU A 97 -8.85 10.93 9.69
CA LEU A 97 -8.18 9.64 9.89
C LEU A 97 -9.17 8.48 9.98
N ALA A 98 -10.32 8.68 10.64
CA ALA A 98 -11.37 7.66 10.72
C ALA A 98 -12.06 7.39 9.38
N LEU A 99 -12.16 8.38 8.50
CA LEU A 99 -12.67 8.21 7.13
C LEU A 99 -11.73 7.37 6.27
N ALA A 100 -10.43 7.59 6.37
CA ALA A 100 -9.43 6.97 5.50
C ALA A 100 -8.99 5.58 5.96
N HIS A 101 -9.03 5.30 7.26
CA HIS A 101 -8.49 4.06 7.83
C HIS A 101 -9.58 3.17 8.42
N TYR A 102 -9.46 1.86 8.20
CA TYR A 102 -10.44 0.86 8.62
C TYR A 102 -10.65 0.82 10.14
N GLN A 103 -9.58 1.02 10.92
CA GLN A 103 -9.62 1.04 12.37
C GLN A 103 -8.94 2.31 12.88
N THR A 104 -9.73 3.24 13.39
CA THR A 104 -9.25 4.37 14.19
C THR A 104 -9.81 4.22 15.59
N THR A 105 -8.93 4.14 16.58
CA THR A 105 -9.27 3.80 17.96
C THR A 105 -8.92 4.95 18.91
N VAL A 106 -9.37 4.86 20.15
CA VAL A 106 -8.94 5.77 21.22
C VAL A 106 -7.41 5.72 21.43
N ASN A 107 -6.79 4.56 21.18
CA ASN A 107 -5.35 4.44 21.28
C ASN A 107 -4.61 5.27 20.22
N ASP A 108 -5.20 5.47 19.03
CA ASP A 108 -4.64 6.35 18.01
C ASP A 108 -4.65 7.83 18.47
N LEU A 109 -5.75 8.26 19.13
CA LEU A 109 -5.83 9.58 19.76
C LEU A 109 -4.75 9.74 20.83
N ARG A 110 -4.60 8.74 21.70
CA ARG A 110 -3.55 8.75 22.74
C ARG A 110 -2.15 8.81 22.12
N GLN A 111 -1.87 7.99 21.11
CA GLN A 111 -0.58 8.01 20.42
C GLN A 111 -0.31 9.36 19.75
N LEU A 112 -1.32 9.97 19.14
CA LEU A 112 -1.19 11.28 18.51
C LEU A 112 -0.76 12.36 19.53
N LEU A 113 -1.28 12.30 20.75
CA LEU A 113 -0.99 13.27 21.80
C LEU A 113 0.28 12.94 22.60
N ASP A 114 0.54 11.66 22.89
CA ASP A 114 1.57 11.24 23.85
C ASP A 114 2.91 10.81 23.22
N ALA A 115 2.88 10.21 22.00
CA ALA A 115 4.08 9.58 21.44
C ALA A 115 5.10 10.63 20.93
N PRO A 116 6.27 10.78 21.59
CA PRO A 116 7.22 11.85 21.25
C PRO A 116 7.85 11.71 19.87
N GLU A 117 7.90 10.49 19.34
CA GLU A 117 8.45 10.16 18.01
C GLU A 117 7.50 10.45 16.86
N LEU A 118 6.22 10.79 17.12
CA LEU A 118 5.25 11.10 16.09
C LEU A 118 5.31 12.58 15.69
N GLN A 119 5.43 12.80 14.38
CA GLN A 119 5.32 14.10 13.73
C GLN A 119 4.02 14.17 12.95
N LEU A 120 3.36 15.31 13.00
CA LEU A 120 2.09 15.58 12.34
C LEU A 120 2.27 16.70 11.31
N SER A 121 1.90 16.40 10.07
CA SER A 121 1.80 17.41 9.00
C SER A 121 0.40 17.41 8.43
N ILE A 122 -0.09 18.60 8.10
CA ILE A 122 -1.44 18.77 7.55
C ILE A 122 -1.40 19.63 6.28
N CYS A 123 -2.47 19.48 5.50
CA CYS A 123 -2.79 20.37 4.40
C CYS A 123 -4.12 21.03 4.71
N LYS A 124 -4.14 22.35 4.69
CA LYS A 124 -5.34 23.19 4.84
C LYS A 124 -5.61 23.96 3.54
N GLN A 125 -6.87 24.30 3.36
CA GLN A 125 -7.32 25.27 2.40
C GLN A 125 -8.19 26.27 3.17
N GLU A 126 -7.68 27.48 3.42
CA GLU A 126 -8.19 28.38 4.46
C GLU A 126 -8.20 27.68 5.84
N ASN A 127 -9.35 27.58 6.49
CA ASN A 127 -9.52 26.91 7.78
C ASN A 127 -9.97 25.43 7.63
N ALA A 128 -10.12 24.93 6.40
CA ALA A 128 -10.58 23.57 6.16
C ALA A 128 -9.41 22.59 6.05
N LEU A 129 -9.40 21.57 6.90
CA LEU A 129 -8.46 20.46 6.81
C LEU A 129 -8.73 19.66 5.54
N LYS A 130 -7.73 19.43 4.70
CA LYS A 130 -7.83 18.70 3.43
C LYS A 130 -7.01 17.41 3.41
N ALA A 131 -5.90 17.37 4.14
CA ALA A 131 -5.13 16.15 4.29
C ALA A 131 -4.35 16.17 5.60
N VAL A 132 -3.97 14.98 6.06
CA VAL A 132 -3.16 14.75 7.25
C VAL A 132 -2.17 13.63 7.01
N CYS A 133 -0.94 13.78 7.51
CA CYS A 133 0.10 12.76 7.49
C CYS A 133 0.73 12.64 8.88
N LEU A 134 0.76 11.41 9.41
CA LEU A 134 1.43 11.03 10.65
C LEU A 134 2.69 10.27 10.32
N ILE A 135 3.82 10.69 10.83
CA ILE A 135 5.13 10.08 10.61
C ILE A 135 5.73 9.70 11.95
N ALA A 136 6.19 8.46 12.07
CA ALA A 136 7.01 8.00 13.19
C ALA A 136 8.48 8.07 12.82
N ILE A 137 9.30 8.63 13.69
CA ILE A 137 10.76 8.54 13.59
C ILE A 137 11.19 7.24 14.26
N GLU A 138 11.82 6.37 13.49
CA GLU A 138 12.26 5.04 13.90
C GLU A 138 13.79 4.94 13.88
N GLY A 139 14.35 3.91 14.51
CA GLY A 139 15.81 3.74 14.59
C GLY A 139 16.43 4.53 15.73
N GLY A 140 17.70 4.93 15.56
CA GLY A 140 18.48 5.61 16.62
C GLY A 140 18.80 4.70 17.80
N LEU A 141 18.77 3.37 17.64
CA LEU A 141 18.99 2.39 18.69
C LEU A 141 20.47 1.98 18.78
N ALA A 142 20.88 1.55 19.97
CA ALA A 142 22.24 1.08 20.21
C ALA A 142 22.57 -0.17 19.36
N PRO A 143 23.83 -0.34 18.89
CA PRO A 143 24.24 -1.48 18.06
C PRO A 143 23.94 -2.84 18.71
N GLU A 144 24.04 -2.96 20.03
CA GLU A 144 23.76 -4.19 20.76
C GLU A 144 22.29 -4.61 20.66
N ILE A 145 21.37 -3.64 20.54
CA ILE A 145 19.94 -3.89 20.31
C ILE A 145 19.76 -4.34 18.88
N ALA A 146 20.41 -3.68 17.92
CA ALA A 146 20.34 -4.04 16.50
C ALA A 146 20.84 -5.47 16.25
N GLU A 147 21.92 -5.90 16.88
CA GLU A 147 22.38 -7.29 16.82
C GLU A 147 21.35 -8.28 17.37
N GLN A 148 20.67 -7.95 18.46
CA GLN A 148 19.63 -8.81 19.01
C GLN A 148 18.41 -8.91 18.07
N VAL A 149 18.09 -7.83 17.36
CA VAL A 149 17.03 -7.81 16.31
C VAL A 149 17.42 -8.72 15.15
N ILE A 150 18.66 -8.62 14.64
CA ILE A 150 19.17 -9.49 13.56
C ILE A 150 19.08 -10.98 13.96
N ARG A 151 19.40 -11.29 15.21
CA ARG A 151 19.33 -12.65 15.76
C ARG A 151 17.90 -13.10 16.11
N GLY A 152 16.90 -12.26 15.89
CA GLY A 152 15.48 -12.54 16.21
C GLY A 152 15.17 -12.63 17.71
N LYS A 153 16.09 -12.17 18.60
CA LYS A 153 15.95 -12.24 20.06
C LYS A 153 15.18 -11.06 20.65
N ARG A 154 15.05 -9.97 19.91
CA ARG A 154 14.39 -8.75 20.38
C ARG A 154 13.57 -8.10 19.27
N ARG A 155 12.42 -7.51 19.65
CA ARG A 155 11.55 -6.70 18.78
C ARG A 155 11.17 -5.41 19.53
N PRO A 156 11.98 -4.35 19.44
CA PRO A 156 11.66 -3.06 20.05
C PRO A 156 10.35 -2.52 19.49
N HIS A 157 9.46 -2.04 20.34
CA HIS A 157 8.20 -1.44 19.93
C HIS A 157 8.46 -0.11 19.19
N GLY A 158 7.64 0.21 18.18
CA GLY A 158 7.70 1.51 17.49
C GLY A 158 8.68 1.58 16.30
N HIS A 159 9.50 0.55 16.06
CA HIS A 159 10.56 0.58 15.02
C HIS A 159 10.32 -0.47 13.91
N LEU A 160 9.11 -0.53 13.35
CA LEU A 160 8.71 -1.58 12.41
C LEU A 160 9.57 -1.61 11.15
N MET A 161 9.71 -0.45 10.49
CA MET A 161 10.46 -0.34 9.22
C MET A 161 11.95 -0.54 9.47
N ALA A 162 12.54 0.19 10.41
CA ALA A 162 13.96 0.10 10.72
C ALA A 162 14.38 -1.33 11.11
N GLN A 163 13.57 -2.05 11.92
CA GLN A 163 13.82 -3.46 12.25
C GLN A 163 13.73 -4.36 11.00
N THR A 164 12.76 -4.12 10.13
CA THR A 164 12.58 -4.91 8.93
C THR A 164 13.77 -4.74 7.99
N LEU A 165 14.23 -3.51 7.78
CA LEU A 165 15.41 -3.23 6.95
C LEU A 165 16.66 -3.90 7.53
N THR A 166 16.90 -3.76 8.84
CA THR A 166 17.99 -4.43 9.55
C THR A 166 17.95 -5.96 9.40
N GLN A 167 16.76 -6.56 9.40
CA GLN A 167 16.61 -8.00 9.18
C GLN A 167 16.88 -8.43 7.73
N LEU A 168 16.54 -7.59 6.77
CA LEU A 168 16.80 -7.84 5.35
C LEU A 168 18.30 -7.69 5.06
N SER A 169 18.90 -6.56 5.38
CA SER A 169 20.31 -6.26 5.12
C SER A 169 21.30 -7.05 5.97
N ARG A 170 20.85 -7.55 7.13
CA ARG A 170 21.73 -8.07 8.20
C ARG A 170 22.75 -7.03 8.67
N ASN A 171 22.47 -5.74 8.46
CA ASN A 171 23.32 -4.63 8.85
C ASN A 171 22.69 -3.90 10.05
N THR A 172 23.47 -3.71 11.12
CA THR A 172 23.03 -3.00 12.33
C THR A 172 22.79 -1.50 12.08
N GLU A 173 23.45 -0.92 11.07
CA GLU A 173 23.35 0.50 10.76
C GLU A 173 21.92 0.94 10.45
N ASP A 174 21.11 0.09 9.79
CA ASP A 174 19.73 0.43 9.42
C ASP A 174 18.83 0.68 10.64
N LEU A 175 19.15 0.10 11.81
CA LEU A 175 18.45 0.36 13.06
C LEU A 175 19.14 1.43 13.93
N CYS A 176 20.45 1.63 13.75
CA CYS A 176 21.21 2.65 14.45
C CYS A 176 20.98 4.05 13.88
N LYS A 177 20.73 4.18 12.58
CA LYS A 177 20.34 5.43 11.91
C LYS A 177 18.85 5.71 12.11
N HIS A 178 18.48 6.99 11.99
CA HIS A 178 17.06 7.35 11.98
C HIS A 178 16.42 7.12 10.62
N SER A 179 15.18 6.69 10.64
CA SER A 179 14.31 6.54 9.48
C SER A 179 12.93 7.11 9.78
N ALA A 180 12.23 7.59 8.76
CA ALA A 180 10.90 8.14 8.90
C ALA A 180 9.88 7.20 8.26
N ARG A 181 8.86 6.78 9.02
CA ARG A 181 7.80 5.94 8.48
C ARG A 181 6.44 6.65 8.56
N VAL A 182 5.77 6.76 7.42
CA VAL A 182 4.37 7.16 7.39
C VAL A 182 3.53 6.10 8.09
N VAL A 183 2.94 6.48 9.22
CA VAL A 183 2.04 5.65 10.01
C VAL A 183 0.64 5.71 9.43
N ARG A 184 0.21 6.93 9.08
CA ARG A 184 -1.09 7.20 8.46
C ARG A 184 -0.98 8.40 7.53
N ILE A 185 -1.67 8.32 6.40
CA ILE A 185 -1.93 9.45 5.51
C ILE A 185 -3.39 9.42 5.09
N ALA A 186 -4.07 10.56 5.19
CA ALA A 186 -5.46 10.67 4.80
C ALA A 186 -5.66 11.97 4.00
N VAL A 187 -6.46 11.87 2.94
CA VAL A 187 -6.89 13.00 2.12
C VAL A 187 -8.41 13.04 2.13
N ALA A 188 -8.97 14.22 2.23
CA ALA A 188 -10.41 14.42 2.18
C ALA A 188 -11.01 13.84 0.89
N PRO A 189 -12.18 13.15 0.97
CA PRO A 189 -12.75 12.45 -0.20
C PRO A 189 -12.95 13.36 -1.41
N GLU A 190 -13.39 14.59 -1.20
CA GLU A 190 -13.60 15.59 -2.25
C GLU A 190 -12.30 16.07 -2.93
N CYS A 191 -11.16 15.76 -2.32
CA CYS A 191 -9.81 16.12 -2.79
C CYS A 191 -9.04 14.93 -3.37
N HIS A 192 -9.66 13.74 -3.51
CA HIS A 192 -9.00 12.58 -4.09
C HIS A 192 -8.61 12.83 -5.54
N GLN A 193 -7.51 12.22 -5.99
CA GLN A 193 -6.96 12.31 -7.35
C GLN A 193 -6.55 13.73 -7.82
N GLN A 194 -6.43 14.70 -6.88
CA GLN A 194 -5.99 16.06 -7.15
C GLN A 194 -4.50 16.30 -6.82
N GLY A 195 -3.74 15.25 -6.50
CA GLY A 195 -2.32 15.36 -6.19
C GLY A 195 -1.99 15.81 -4.76
N ILE A 196 -3.00 16.10 -3.92
CA ILE A 196 -2.79 16.64 -2.55
C ILE A 196 -2.00 15.66 -1.67
N GLY A 197 -2.28 14.36 -1.76
CA GLY A 197 -1.51 13.35 -1.01
C GLY A 197 -0.03 13.33 -1.39
N SER A 198 0.28 13.47 -2.68
CA SER A 198 1.66 13.57 -3.19
C SER A 198 2.34 14.86 -2.75
N ALA A 199 1.63 15.98 -2.80
CA ALA A 199 2.15 17.27 -2.34
C ALA A 199 2.43 17.26 -0.82
N LEU A 200 1.55 16.63 -0.03
CA LEU A 200 1.77 16.48 1.41
C LEU A 200 2.96 15.56 1.72
N LEU A 201 3.15 14.46 0.98
CA LEU A 201 4.35 13.61 1.12
C LEU A 201 5.64 14.37 0.80
N ASN A 202 5.64 15.16 -0.26
CA ASN A 202 6.80 16.00 -0.63
C ASN A 202 7.09 17.05 0.45
N TYR A 203 6.05 17.67 1.02
CA TYR A 203 6.21 18.57 2.14
C TYR A 203 6.82 17.86 3.35
N CYS A 204 6.27 16.70 3.72
CA CYS A 204 6.82 15.90 4.82
C CYS A 204 8.29 15.53 4.59
N GLU A 205 8.63 15.06 3.39
CA GLU A 205 10.01 14.72 3.02
C GLU A 205 10.96 15.91 3.20
N SER A 206 10.54 17.13 2.83
CA SER A 206 11.34 18.36 3.00
C SER A 206 11.61 18.72 4.47
N GLN A 207 10.84 18.17 5.40
CA GLN A 207 11.02 18.39 6.85
C GLN A 207 11.90 17.32 7.51
N LEU A 208 12.21 16.21 6.79
CA LEU A 208 12.99 15.09 7.32
C LEU A 208 14.49 15.39 7.28
N ASN A 209 15.01 15.87 8.40
CA ASN A 209 16.43 16.07 8.57
C ASN A 209 17.03 14.84 9.28
N ASN A 210 18.21 14.38 8.84
CA ASN A 210 18.96 13.27 9.47
C ASN A 210 18.26 11.90 9.42
N CYS A 211 17.32 11.67 8.50
CA CYS A 211 16.76 10.36 8.24
C CYS A 211 17.40 9.72 7.01
N SER A 212 17.69 8.43 7.08
CA SER A 212 18.26 7.65 5.98
C SER A 212 17.21 7.19 4.99
N TYR A 213 16.05 6.78 5.50
CA TYR A 213 14.94 6.29 4.69
C TYR A 213 13.64 6.99 5.07
N PHE A 214 12.81 7.21 4.06
CA PHE A 214 11.40 7.54 4.21
C PHE A 214 10.57 6.38 3.65
N GLY A 215 9.59 5.87 4.39
CA GLY A 215 8.85 4.70 3.97
C GLY A 215 7.46 4.58 4.57
N ALA A 216 6.77 3.50 4.20
CA ALA A 216 5.44 3.17 4.72
C ALA A 216 5.19 1.67 4.72
N SER A 217 4.30 1.21 5.59
CA SER A 217 3.79 -0.16 5.56
C SER A 217 2.26 -0.12 5.50
N PHE A 218 1.67 -0.82 4.53
CA PHE A 218 0.23 -0.78 4.24
C PHE A 218 -0.25 -2.10 3.62
N GLY A 219 -1.56 -2.34 3.60
CA GLY A 219 -2.17 -3.46 2.88
C GLY A 219 -1.96 -3.31 1.36
N ALA A 220 -1.34 -4.31 0.74
CA ALA A 220 -0.91 -4.25 -0.65
C ALA A 220 -2.09 -4.40 -1.62
N ASN A 221 -2.42 -3.33 -2.32
CA ASN A 221 -3.28 -3.35 -3.49
C ASN A 221 -2.70 -2.48 -4.62
N ALA A 222 -3.17 -2.69 -5.84
CA ALA A 222 -2.62 -2.03 -7.02
C ALA A 222 -2.66 -0.49 -6.93
N ALA A 223 -3.73 0.08 -6.39
CA ALA A 223 -3.90 1.54 -6.29
C ALA A 223 -2.90 2.17 -5.32
N LEU A 224 -2.69 1.55 -4.14
CA LEU A 224 -1.73 2.03 -3.14
C LEU A 224 -0.29 1.82 -3.61
N VAL A 225 0.04 0.68 -4.21
CA VAL A 225 1.40 0.46 -4.78
C VAL A 225 1.69 1.52 -5.84
N LYS A 226 0.75 1.77 -6.76
CA LYS A 226 0.87 2.83 -7.76
C LYS A 226 1.10 4.21 -7.13
N PHE A 227 0.33 4.55 -6.08
CA PHE A 227 0.47 5.82 -5.36
C PHE A 227 1.88 5.98 -4.80
N TRP A 228 2.38 5.00 -4.06
CA TRP A 228 3.70 5.07 -3.46
C TRP A 228 4.82 5.11 -4.50
N GLN A 229 4.76 4.27 -5.54
CA GLN A 229 5.74 4.26 -6.61
C GLN A 229 5.78 5.59 -7.38
N SER A 230 4.61 6.21 -7.67
CA SER A 230 4.57 7.52 -8.33
C SER A 230 5.14 8.67 -7.48
N ASN A 231 5.33 8.46 -6.17
CA ASN A 231 6.01 9.38 -5.27
C ASN A 231 7.48 9.00 -4.99
N GLY A 232 8.05 8.09 -5.78
CA GLY A 232 9.46 7.70 -5.72
C GLY A 232 9.79 6.65 -4.67
N PHE A 233 8.78 5.96 -4.09
CA PHE A 233 8.98 4.86 -3.16
C PHE A 233 9.05 3.53 -3.91
N ASN A 234 9.88 2.62 -3.45
CA ASN A 234 10.03 1.28 -4.01
C ASN A 234 9.56 0.22 -3.00
N VAL A 235 8.87 -0.80 -3.49
CA VAL A 235 8.49 -1.95 -2.67
C VAL A 235 9.73 -2.80 -2.43
N VAL A 236 9.99 -3.10 -1.15
CA VAL A 236 11.14 -3.92 -0.72
C VAL A 236 10.74 -5.19 0.01
N LYS A 237 9.45 -5.33 0.35
CA LYS A 237 8.95 -6.54 1.01
C LYS A 237 7.44 -6.67 0.87
N LEU A 238 6.97 -7.91 0.72
CA LEU A 238 5.60 -8.32 1.02
C LEU A 238 5.57 -9.23 2.25
N GLY A 239 4.62 -9.00 3.14
CA GLY A 239 4.39 -9.86 4.31
C GLY A 239 3.74 -11.19 3.92
N PHE A 240 4.12 -12.28 4.58
CA PHE A 240 3.55 -13.61 4.29
C PHE A 240 2.13 -13.80 4.84
N SER A 241 1.77 -13.12 5.93
CA SER A 241 0.43 -13.20 6.50
C SER A 241 -0.51 -12.17 5.89
N HIS A 242 -1.77 -12.56 5.75
CA HIS A 242 -2.85 -11.63 5.42
C HIS A 242 -3.27 -10.83 6.64
N ASP A 243 -3.58 -9.56 6.44
CA ASP A 243 -4.31 -8.78 7.43
C ASP A 243 -5.72 -9.37 7.60
N LYS A 244 -6.15 -9.51 8.86
CA LYS A 244 -7.43 -10.17 9.18
C LYS A 244 -8.66 -9.37 8.71
N ALA A 245 -8.50 -8.08 8.53
CA ALA A 245 -9.60 -7.18 8.20
C ALA A 245 -9.72 -6.93 6.69
N THR A 246 -8.58 -6.77 6.00
CA THR A 246 -8.54 -6.47 4.56
C THR A 246 -8.27 -7.69 3.70
N ALA A 247 -7.79 -8.79 4.30
CA ALA A 247 -7.26 -9.96 3.60
C ALA A 247 -6.10 -9.65 2.63
N GLU A 248 -5.45 -8.49 2.79
CA GLU A 248 -4.31 -8.07 1.99
C GLU A 248 -2.98 -8.46 2.68
N HIS A 249 -1.95 -8.70 1.89
CA HIS A 249 -0.58 -8.80 2.39
C HIS A 249 -0.05 -7.41 2.72
N ALA A 250 0.74 -7.26 3.79
CA ALA A 250 1.40 -5.99 4.07
C ALA A 250 2.54 -5.75 3.07
N ALA A 251 2.58 -4.59 2.42
CA ALA A 251 3.74 -4.12 1.68
C ALA A 251 4.58 -3.17 2.53
N LEU A 252 5.90 -3.25 2.40
CA LEU A 252 6.83 -2.24 2.88
C LEU A 252 7.43 -1.52 1.68
N VAL A 253 7.32 -0.20 1.69
CA VAL A 253 7.95 0.68 0.69
C VAL A 253 8.96 1.60 1.36
N ILE A 254 10.03 1.91 0.63
CA ILE A 254 11.06 2.87 1.06
C ILE A 254 11.46 3.80 -0.08
N LYS A 255 11.97 4.97 0.33
CA LYS A 255 12.68 5.95 -0.50
C LYS A 255 13.97 6.31 0.25
N ALA A 256 15.12 6.17 -0.36
CA ALA A 256 16.38 6.64 0.20
C ALA A 256 16.42 8.17 0.21
N LEU A 257 16.87 8.76 1.31
CA LEU A 257 16.94 10.21 1.48
C LEU A 257 18.35 10.77 1.31
N ASP A 258 19.35 9.91 1.28
CA ASP A 258 20.74 10.29 1.05
C ASP A 258 21.43 9.35 0.06
N LYS A 259 22.58 9.77 -0.47
CA LYS A 259 23.32 9.01 -1.49
C LYS A 259 23.86 7.67 -0.94
N GLN A 260 24.23 7.62 0.33
CA GLN A 260 24.80 6.40 0.92
C GLN A 260 23.75 5.29 1.05
N THR A 261 22.50 5.67 1.33
CA THR A 261 21.39 4.73 1.46
C THR A 261 20.75 4.35 0.13
N SER A 262 21.00 5.11 -0.96
CA SER A 262 20.55 4.75 -2.31
C SER A 262 21.08 3.40 -2.77
N ASP A 263 22.37 3.13 -2.59
CA ASP A 263 22.97 1.85 -2.98
C ASP A 263 22.36 0.68 -2.19
N SER A 264 22.12 0.89 -0.89
CA SER A 264 21.45 -0.11 -0.05
C SER A 264 19.99 -0.32 -0.46
N ALA A 265 19.28 0.76 -0.85
CA ALA A 265 17.90 0.67 -1.33
C ALA A 265 17.81 -0.15 -2.64
N GLU A 266 18.76 0.01 -3.56
CA GLU A 266 18.85 -0.78 -4.78
C GLU A 266 19.03 -2.28 -4.48
N LEU A 267 19.85 -2.63 -3.49
CA LEU A 267 20.03 -4.02 -3.06
C LEU A 267 18.71 -4.59 -2.49
N PHE A 268 17.97 -3.84 -1.65
CA PHE A 268 16.67 -4.29 -1.15
C PHE A 268 15.66 -4.54 -2.28
N ILE A 269 15.67 -3.70 -3.32
CA ILE A 269 14.76 -3.86 -4.46
C ILE A 269 15.15 -5.09 -5.28
N GLU A 270 16.43 -5.34 -5.50
CA GLU A 270 16.90 -6.52 -6.24
C GLU A 270 16.61 -7.82 -5.46
N GLU A 271 16.86 -7.85 -4.15
CA GLU A 271 16.49 -8.98 -3.29
C GLU A 271 14.97 -9.23 -3.30
N PHE A 272 14.16 -8.16 -3.19
CA PHE A 272 12.71 -8.28 -3.30
C PHE A 272 12.29 -8.89 -4.64
N LYS A 273 12.91 -8.47 -5.75
CA LYS A 273 12.65 -9.03 -7.08
C LYS A 273 12.96 -10.52 -7.14
N GLN A 274 14.10 -10.94 -6.60
CA GLN A 274 14.51 -12.36 -6.58
C GLN A 274 13.54 -13.18 -5.73
N ASP A 275 13.21 -12.73 -4.53
CA ASP A 275 12.25 -13.38 -3.64
C ASP A 275 10.87 -13.48 -4.28
N LEU A 276 10.36 -12.38 -4.85
CA LEU A 276 9.06 -12.35 -5.51
C LEU A 276 9.00 -13.34 -6.66
N SER A 277 10.10 -13.53 -7.40
CA SER A 277 10.17 -14.45 -8.53
C SER A 277 9.89 -15.90 -8.15
N LEU A 278 10.35 -16.30 -6.98
CA LEU A 278 10.08 -17.62 -6.39
C LEU A 278 8.71 -17.68 -5.70
N GLN A 279 8.36 -16.63 -4.97
CA GLN A 279 7.13 -16.59 -4.18
C GLN A 279 5.87 -16.55 -5.04
N LEU A 280 5.90 -15.99 -6.24
CA LEU A 280 4.77 -16.02 -7.18
C LEU A 280 4.44 -17.42 -7.68
N LEU A 281 5.38 -18.35 -7.63
CA LEU A 281 5.15 -19.77 -7.95
C LEU A 281 4.57 -20.56 -6.76
N GLY A 282 4.53 -19.98 -5.58
CA GLY A 282 4.12 -20.64 -4.35
C GLY A 282 3.21 -19.77 -3.49
N HIS A 283 3.78 -19.17 -2.47
CA HIS A 283 3.03 -18.45 -1.43
C HIS A 283 2.17 -17.30 -1.96
N PHE A 284 2.66 -16.58 -2.97
CA PHE A 284 1.96 -15.46 -3.61
C PHE A 284 1.28 -15.84 -4.94
N SER A 285 1.08 -17.12 -5.22
CA SER A 285 0.42 -17.59 -6.45
C SER A 285 -1.01 -17.10 -6.62
N SER A 286 -1.68 -16.68 -5.55
CA SER A 286 -3.03 -16.13 -5.53
C SER A 286 -3.11 -14.61 -5.53
N LEU A 287 -1.98 -13.88 -5.55
CA LEU A 287 -2.01 -12.43 -5.64
C LEU A 287 -2.81 -11.95 -6.85
N PRO A 288 -3.60 -10.88 -6.71
CA PRO A 288 -4.27 -10.25 -7.84
C PRO A 288 -3.26 -9.86 -8.93
N TRP A 289 -3.54 -10.23 -10.17
CA TRP A 289 -2.65 -9.91 -11.29
C TRP A 289 -2.41 -8.40 -11.48
N GLN A 290 -3.42 -7.57 -11.14
CA GLN A 290 -3.29 -6.10 -11.16
C GLN A 290 -2.21 -5.62 -10.18
N LEU A 291 -2.16 -6.22 -8.98
CA LEU A 291 -1.12 -5.91 -8.01
C LEU A 291 0.26 -6.31 -8.55
N ILE A 292 0.38 -7.50 -9.14
CA ILE A 292 1.65 -7.95 -9.73
C ILE A 292 2.08 -7.01 -10.86
N ALA A 293 1.16 -6.60 -11.74
CA ALA A 293 1.46 -5.64 -12.81
C ALA A 293 1.99 -4.30 -12.26
N GLU A 294 1.44 -3.80 -11.15
CA GLU A 294 1.96 -2.58 -10.51
C GLU A 294 3.32 -2.82 -9.85
N LEU A 295 3.52 -3.93 -9.15
CA LEU A 295 4.82 -4.27 -8.55
C LEU A 295 5.94 -4.29 -9.60
N PHE A 296 5.68 -4.84 -10.79
CA PHE A 296 6.65 -4.94 -11.87
C PHE A 296 7.14 -3.59 -12.40
N LYS A 297 6.37 -2.51 -12.24
CA LYS A 297 6.80 -1.16 -12.65
C LYS A 297 8.00 -0.64 -11.84
N GLY A 298 8.12 -1.06 -10.58
CA GLY A 298 9.23 -0.65 -9.70
C GLY A 298 10.41 -1.62 -9.68
N LEU A 299 10.36 -2.74 -10.43
CA LEU A 299 11.45 -3.70 -10.43
C LEU A 299 12.57 -3.31 -11.43
N PRO A 300 13.85 -3.48 -11.06
CA PRO A 300 14.96 -3.15 -11.92
C PRO A 300 15.11 -4.15 -13.07
N LYS A 301 15.73 -3.70 -14.17
CA LYS A 301 16.18 -4.56 -15.26
C LYS A 301 17.41 -5.36 -14.77
N SER A 302 17.44 -6.65 -15.02
CA SER A 302 18.64 -7.48 -14.78
C SER A 302 19.52 -7.51 -16.03
N ASP A 303 20.72 -8.04 -15.87
CA ASP A 303 21.65 -8.23 -16.97
C ASP A 303 21.02 -8.99 -18.14
N TYR A 304 21.22 -8.43 -19.30
CA TYR A 304 20.73 -8.94 -20.56
C TYR A 304 21.55 -10.15 -21.04
N SER A 305 20.85 -11.20 -21.46
CA SER A 305 21.48 -12.37 -22.05
C SER A 305 21.17 -12.47 -23.55
N PRO A 306 22.15 -12.19 -24.46
CA PRO A 306 21.93 -12.36 -25.90
C PRO A 306 21.48 -13.77 -26.31
N ALA A 307 21.86 -14.78 -25.53
CA ALA A 307 21.41 -16.16 -25.74
C ALA A 307 19.91 -16.35 -25.55
N LEU A 308 19.26 -15.56 -24.67
CA LEU A 308 17.82 -15.59 -24.51
C LEU A 308 17.12 -15.07 -25.76
N ASP A 309 17.62 -14.00 -26.39
CA ASP A 309 17.03 -13.44 -27.60
C ASP A 309 17.15 -14.36 -28.80
N ALA A 310 18.31 -14.93 -29.02
CA ALA A 310 18.50 -15.90 -30.10
C ALA A 310 17.57 -17.12 -29.96
N ARG A 311 17.30 -17.52 -28.71
CA ARG A 311 16.32 -18.58 -28.43
C ARG A 311 14.89 -18.09 -28.62
N ALA A 312 14.58 -16.85 -28.19
CA ALA A 312 13.28 -16.23 -28.34
C ALA A 312 12.91 -16.09 -29.83
N GLU A 313 13.81 -15.59 -30.67
CA GLU A 313 13.58 -15.45 -32.10
C GLU A 313 13.16 -16.79 -32.73
N ARG A 314 13.82 -17.88 -32.37
CA ARG A 314 13.49 -19.21 -32.92
C ARG A 314 12.17 -19.79 -32.40
N LEU A 315 11.82 -19.54 -31.13
CA LEU A 315 10.64 -20.16 -30.50
C LEU A 315 9.37 -19.29 -30.62
N LEU A 316 9.50 -17.97 -30.66
CA LEU A 316 8.35 -17.06 -30.60
C LEU A 316 7.86 -16.59 -31.98
N THR A 317 8.64 -16.84 -33.06
CA THR A 317 8.23 -16.54 -34.44
C THR A 317 7.48 -17.70 -35.12
N GLY A 318 7.49 -18.89 -34.51
CA GLY A 318 6.84 -20.10 -35.03
C GLY A 318 5.48 -20.41 -34.42
N ASP A 319 5.10 -21.67 -34.44
CA ASP A 319 3.88 -22.14 -33.75
C ASP A 319 4.16 -22.26 -32.25
N ILE A 320 3.60 -21.32 -31.50
CA ILE A 320 3.86 -21.15 -30.07
C ILE A 320 3.09 -22.20 -29.26
N ASN A 321 3.81 -23.01 -28.48
CA ASN A 321 3.24 -23.91 -27.50
C ASN A 321 3.54 -23.40 -26.07
N LEU A 322 2.49 -23.21 -25.26
CA LEU A 322 2.59 -22.68 -23.90
C LEU A 322 3.70 -23.34 -23.08
N PHE A 323 3.69 -24.67 -23.00
CA PHE A 323 4.63 -25.40 -22.13
C PHE A 323 6.08 -25.31 -22.60
N GLN A 324 6.31 -25.13 -23.90
CA GLN A 324 7.66 -24.98 -24.47
C GLN A 324 8.23 -23.58 -24.26
N VAL A 325 7.38 -22.55 -24.37
CA VAL A 325 7.82 -21.14 -24.31
C VAL A 325 7.75 -20.54 -22.90
N GLN A 326 6.92 -21.07 -22.01
CA GLN A 326 6.70 -20.55 -20.67
C GLN A 326 8.01 -20.33 -19.88
N PRO A 327 8.97 -21.26 -19.81
CA PRO A 327 10.22 -21.02 -19.07
C PRO A 327 11.10 -19.92 -19.69
N LEU A 328 11.03 -19.75 -21.01
CA LEU A 328 11.73 -18.69 -21.71
C LEU A 328 11.08 -17.33 -21.42
N LEU A 329 9.76 -17.22 -21.58
CA LEU A 329 9.01 -16.01 -21.29
C LEU A 329 9.19 -15.57 -19.83
N TRP A 330 9.14 -16.52 -18.88
CA TRP A 330 9.39 -16.25 -17.48
C TRP A 330 10.74 -15.56 -17.26
N LYS A 331 11.82 -16.12 -17.83
CA LYS A 331 13.16 -15.53 -17.73
C LYS A 331 13.24 -14.14 -18.37
N MET A 332 12.66 -13.97 -19.54
CA MET A 332 12.69 -12.72 -20.28
C MET A 332 11.90 -11.62 -19.58
N ILE A 333 10.70 -11.93 -19.06
CA ILE A 333 9.88 -10.97 -18.32
C ILE A 333 10.58 -10.55 -17.02
N TRP A 334 11.18 -11.47 -16.28
CA TRP A 334 11.95 -11.16 -15.06
C TRP A 334 13.26 -10.40 -15.35
N SER A 335 13.90 -10.63 -16.48
CA SER A 335 15.08 -9.83 -16.87
C SER A 335 14.69 -8.40 -17.29
N THR A 336 13.51 -8.22 -17.84
CA THR A 336 13.01 -6.92 -18.33
C THR A 336 11.59 -6.66 -17.84
N PRO A 337 11.38 -6.40 -16.51
CA PRO A 337 10.05 -6.25 -15.95
C PRO A 337 9.20 -5.16 -16.60
N ILE A 338 9.84 -4.06 -17.03
CA ILE A 338 9.22 -2.96 -17.74
C ILE A 338 8.48 -3.39 -19.03
N SER A 339 8.82 -4.56 -19.58
CA SER A 339 8.17 -5.08 -20.79
C SER A 339 6.67 -5.37 -20.63
N LEU A 340 6.17 -5.43 -19.39
CA LEU A 340 4.74 -5.56 -19.11
C LEU A 340 3.98 -4.23 -19.09
N ASN A 341 4.65 -3.09 -18.95
CA ASN A 341 4.01 -1.81 -18.60
C ASN A 341 3.08 -1.26 -19.68
N LEU A 342 3.44 -1.36 -20.95
CA LEU A 342 2.70 -0.78 -22.08
C LEU A 342 1.70 -1.75 -22.73
N LEU A 343 1.52 -2.93 -22.17
CA LEU A 343 0.55 -3.89 -22.67
C LEU A 343 -0.87 -3.54 -22.23
N ASP A 344 -1.85 -3.98 -23.03
CA ASP A 344 -3.24 -3.94 -22.60
C ASP A 344 -3.49 -4.87 -21.40
N GLU A 345 -4.60 -4.65 -20.70
CA GLU A 345 -4.92 -5.37 -19.47
C GLU A 345 -5.14 -6.88 -19.70
N HIS A 346 -5.68 -7.26 -20.85
CA HIS A 346 -5.92 -8.66 -21.18
C HIS A 346 -4.61 -9.42 -21.42
N THR A 347 -3.69 -8.82 -22.17
CA THR A 347 -2.34 -9.37 -22.40
C THR A 347 -1.57 -9.50 -21.10
N LYS A 348 -1.60 -8.47 -20.22
CA LYS A 348 -1.01 -8.55 -18.88
C LYS A 348 -1.58 -9.69 -18.06
N PHE A 349 -2.91 -9.81 -18.01
CA PHE A 349 -3.59 -10.86 -17.29
C PHE A 349 -3.12 -12.26 -17.73
N ILE A 350 -3.12 -12.53 -19.04
CA ILE A 350 -2.70 -13.84 -19.59
C ILE A 350 -1.25 -14.14 -19.24
N LEU A 351 -0.34 -13.19 -19.45
CA LEU A 351 1.08 -13.41 -19.19
C LEU A 351 1.38 -13.57 -17.68
N ILE A 352 0.77 -12.77 -16.84
CA ILE A 352 0.97 -12.87 -15.38
C ILE A 352 0.43 -14.21 -14.87
N ARG A 353 -0.80 -14.56 -15.23
CA ARG A 353 -1.43 -15.79 -14.72
C ARG A 353 -0.76 -17.05 -15.24
N LEU A 354 -0.51 -17.16 -16.56
CA LEU A 354 0.07 -18.36 -17.15
C LEU A 354 1.57 -18.46 -17.01
N VAL A 355 2.30 -17.32 -17.07
CA VAL A 355 3.78 -17.36 -17.10
C VAL A 355 4.36 -17.10 -15.72
N LEU A 356 3.95 -16.04 -15.03
CA LEU A 356 4.56 -15.64 -13.76
C LEU A 356 4.01 -16.43 -12.58
N GLN A 357 2.71 -16.66 -12.50
CA GLN A 357 2.06 -17.42 -11.44
C GLN A 357 1.89 -18.91 -11.77
N GLN A 358 2.09 -19.31 -13.04
CA GLN A 358 1.91 -20.67 -13.55
C GLN A 358 0.56 -21.28 -13.16
N THR A 359 -0.50 -20.46 -13.22
CA THR A 359 -1.87 -20.92 -12.97
C THR A 359 -2.24 -22.01 -13.95
N SER A 360 -2.92 -23.05 -13.47
CA SER A 360 -3.35 -24.15 -14.35
C SER A 360 -4.32 -23.68 -15.42
N VAL A 361 -4.20 -24.27 -16.61
CA VAL A 361 -5.08 -23.94 -17.76
C VAL A 361 -6.56 -24.09 -17.38
N ASN A 362 -6.92 -25.16 -16.65
CA ASN A 362 -8.31 -25.40 -16.26
C ASN A 362 -8.82 -24.32 -15.28
N SER A 363 -8.03 -23.97 -14.26
CA SER A 363 -8.40 -22.91 -13.33
C SER A 363 -8.58 -21.56 -14.04
N LEU A 364 -7.73 -21.27 -15.02
CA LEU A 364 -7.82 -20.00 -15.74
C LEU A 364 -9.03 -19.93 -16.67
N ILE A 365 -9.41 -21.05 -17.30
CA ILE A 365 -10.63 -21.15 -18.12
C ILE A 365 -11.86 -20.87 -17.26
N GLU A 366 -11.93 -21.44 -16.06
CA GLU A 366 -13.04 -21.22 -15.12
C GLU A 366 -13.08 -19.78 -14.60
N GLU A 367 -11.93 -19.21 -14.24
CA GLU A 367 -11.80 -17.87 -13.66
C GLU A 367 -12.16 -16.75 -14.67
N ALA A 368 -11.69 -16.88 -15.91
CA ALA A 368 -11.75 -15.80 -16.88
C ALA A 368 -12.82 -15.99 -17.97
N GLY A 369 -13.58 -17.10 -17.93
CA GLY A 369 -14.67 -17.36 -18.87
C GLY A 369 -14.21 -17.65 -20.31
N PHE A 370 -13.03 -18.21 -20.50
CA PHE A 370 -12.60 -18.71 -21.81
C PHE A 370 -13.50 -19.86 -22.26
N THR A 371 -13.79 -19.93 -23.56
CA THR A 371 -14.69 -20.96 -24.13
C THR A 371 -14.07 -22.36 -24.11
N GLY A 372 -12.77 -22.46 -23.83
CA GLY A 372 -12.05 -23.71 -23.69
C GLY A 372 -10.56 -23.57 -23.98
N LYS A 373 -9.84 -24.70 -23.94
CA LYS A 373 -8.38 -24.74 -24.11
C LYS A 373 -7.89 -24.14 -25.42
N LYS A 374 -8.61 -24.38 -26.53
CA LYS A 374 -8.23 -23.85 -27.85
C LYS A 374 -8.32 -22.32 -27.91
N ASP A 375 -9.33 -21.76 -27.26
CA ASP A 375 -9.52 -20.32 -27.16
C ASP A 375 -8.40 -19.69 -26.35
N LEU A 376 -8.10 -20.23 -25.17
CA LEU A 376 -6.98 -19.79 -24.33
C LEU A 376 -5.64 -19.88 -25.08
N ASP A 377 -5.37 -20.99 -25.79
CA ASP A 377 -4.15 -21.15 -26.57
C ASP A 377 -4.03 -20.08 -27.66
N SER A 378 -5.12 -19.75 -28.35
CA SER A 378 -5.15 -18.70 -29.39
C SER A 378 -4.84 -17.33 -28.78
N GLN A 379 -5.49 -17.00 -27.67
CA GLN A 379 -5.31 -15.72 -26.99
C GLN A 379 -3.89 -15.61 -26.36
N PHE A 380 -3.37 -16.71 -25.83
CA PHE A 380 -1.98 -16.76 -25.34
C PHE A 380 -0.96 -16.49 -26.47
N LYS A 381 -1.13 -17.11 -27.64
CA LYS A 381 -0.28 -16.83 -28.81
C LYS A 381 -0.27 -15.36 -29.20
N THR A 382 -1.46 -14.75 -29.26
CA THR A 382 -1.61 -13.33 -29.56
C THR A 382 -0.94 -12.46 -28.50
N ALA A 383 -1.13 -12.78 -27.20
CA ALA A 383 -0.51 -12.06 -26.08
C ALA A 383 1.02 -12.12 -26.12
N VAL A 384 1.59 -13.30 -26.42
CA VAL A 384 3.04 -13.49 -26.53
C VAL A 384 3.62 -12.72 -27.72
N GLN A 385 2.96 -12.75 -28.88
CA GLN A 385 3.40 -12.01 -30.06
C GLN A 385 3.39 -10.50 -29.83
N GLY A 386 2.30 -9.97 -29.22
CA GLY A 386 2.20 -8.56 -28.86
C GLY A 386 3.26 -8.14 -27.86
N TRP A 387 3.46 -8.93 -26.79
CA TRP A 387 4.52 -8.69 -25.81
C TRP A 387 5.92 -8.72 -26.44
N TYR A 388 6.21 -9.71 -27.30
CA TYR A 388 7.54 -9.85 -27.91
C TYR A 388 7.86 -8.70 -28.86
N ALA A 389 6.90 -8.22 -29.63
CA ALA A 389 7.08 -7.02 -30.45
C ALA A 389 7.44 -5.80 -29.59
N HIS A 390 6.74 -5.63 -28.45
CA HIS A 390 7.02 -4.56 -27.50
C HIS A 390 8.39 -4.74 -26.82
N TYR A 391 8.72 -5.96 -26.39
CA TYR A 391 10.04 -6.28 -25.80
C TYR A 391 11.18 -5.89 -26.76
N LYS A 392 11.08 -6.23 -28.04
CA LYS A 392 12.09 -5.84 -29.07
C LYS A 392 12.23 -4.32 -29.19
N SER A 393 11.13 -3.58 -29.15
CA SER A 393 11.18 -2.11 -29.22
C SER A 393 11.97 -1.49 -28.05
N LEU A 394 11.84 -2.06 -26.85
CA LEU A 394 12.59 -1.61 -25.66
C LEU A 394 14.12 -1.88 -25.77
N GLN A 395 14.52 -2.96 -26.45
CA GLN A 395 15.93 -3.27 -26.65
C GLN A 395 16.58 -2.30 -27.66
N ASN A 396 15.86 -1.92 -28.71
CA ASN A 396 16.35 -1.02 -29.75
C ASN A 396 16.56 0.43 -29.26
N HIS A 397 15.91 0.84 -28.17
CA HIS A 397 16.05 2.18 -27.57
C HIS A 397 17.13 2.23 -26.46
N SER A 398 17.76 1.09 -26.15
CA SER A 398 18.82 0.98 -25.12
C SER A 398 20.24 0.99 -25.71
N HIS A 399 20.36 1.18 -27.03
CA HIS A 399 21.58 1.44 -27.78
C HIS A 399 21.55 2.86 -28.36
#